data_515716ca3f20f67c0fcd1f530bf358b3
#
_entry.id   515716ca3f20f67c0fcd1f530bf358b3
#
_cell.length_a   1.000
_cell.length_b   1.000
_cell.length_c   1.000
_cell.angle_alpha   90.00
_cell.angle_beta   90.00
_cell.angle_gamma   90.00
#
_symmetry.space_group_name_H-M   'P 1'
#
loop_
_entity.id
_entity.type
_entity.pdbx_description
1 polymer ?
#
loop_
_entity_poly.entity_id
_entity_poly.type
_entity_poly.pdbx_seq_one_letter_code
_entity_poly.pdbx_strand_id
1 'polypeptide(L)'
;MLWSFDMNGHSKILITDYREKLLNGPNDVWISKDGRYYLTDPYFKRDYWIRNPERQQPVEGLYYLAPGSKQLIMLDSTLNQPNGIVGTPDGKHLYVAEAKANRILKYDIQPNGHLTNRQVFADMGSDGMTIDDRGNIYLTGDGVTVFDKNGQKIAHFRIPEEWTANVCFGGKERNILFITASKSVYTLTMLVHGVK
;
A
#
# COMPACT_ATOMS: atom_id res chain seq x y z
N MET A 1 -3.13 10.76 10.10
CA MET A 1 -2.20 10.38 11.19
C MET A 1 -1.81 8.93 11.07
N LEU A 2 -0.58 8.58 11.40
CA LEU A 2 -0.11 7.20 11.51
C LEU A 2 -0.03 6.81 13.00
N TRP A 3 -0.64 5.69 13.33
CA TRP A 3 -0.69 5.15 14.70
C TRP A 3 0.00 3.79 14.75
N SER A 4 0.58 3.47 15.90
CA SER A 4 1.03 2.12 16.25
C SER A 4 0.23 1.62 17.45
N PHE A 5 -0.16 0.35 17.41
CA PHE A 5 -0.81 -0.35 18.52
C PHE A 5 0.05 -1.55 18.93
N ASP A 6 0.23 -1.74 20.22
CA ASP A 6 0.86 -2.95 20.74
C ASP A 6 -0.16 -4.09 20.93
N MET A 7 0.31 -5.28 21.30
CA MET A 7 -0.55 -6.45 21.52
C MET A 7 -1.49 -6.30 22.73
N ASN A 8 -1.28 -5.31 23.60
CA ASN A 8 -2.12 -5.01 24.75
C ASN A 8 -3.14 -3.90 24.43
N GLY A 9 -3.16 -3.40 23.21
CA GLY A 9 -4.06 -2.33 22.76
C GLY A 9 -3.58 -0.92 23.10
N HIS A 10 -2.38 -0.71 23.64
CA HIS A 10 -1.85 0.63 23.84
C HIS A 10 -1.52 1.27 22.48
N SER A 11 -1.93 2.50 22.32
CA SER A 11 -1.72 3.25 21.07
C SER A 11 -0.63 4.30 21.23
N LYS A 12 0.10 4.54 20.14
CA LYS A 12 1.08 5.60 20.03
C LYS A 12 0.95 6.29 18.68
N ILE A 13 0.88 7.61 18.67
CA ILE A 13 0.96 8.38 17.45
C ILE A 13 2.42 8.38 16.98
N LEU A 14 2.65 7.94 15.76
CA LEU A 14 3.95 7.98 15.11
C LEU A 14 4.14 9.30 14.36
N ILE A 15 3.14 9.70 13.56
CA ILE A 15 3.17 10.90 12.72
C ILE A 15 1.76 11.52 12.66
N THR A 16 1.70 12.84 12.73
CA THR A 16 0.48 13.65 12.58
C THR A 16 0.45 14.44 11.27
N ASP A 17 1.61 14.91 10.82
CA ASP A 17 1.73 15.94 9.80
C ASP A 17 3.00 15.78 8.95
N TYR A 18 3.09 16.59 7.93
CA TYR A 18 4.29 16.82 7.15
C TYR A 18 4.51 18.35 7.05
N ARG A 19 5.64 18.83 7.57
CA ARG A 19 5.99 20.27 7.61
C ARG A 19 4.87 21.12 8.24
N GLU A 20 4.42 20.71 9.44
CA GLU A 20 3.39 21.41 10.23
C GLU A 20 2.00 21.49 9.56
N LYS A 21 1.79 20.72 8.49
CA LYS A 21 0.52 20.60 7.78
C LYS A 21 -0.02 19.18 7.91
N LEU A 22 -1.28 19.06 8.30
CA LEU A 22 -1.94 17.76 8.40
C LEU A 22 -1.87 16.99 7.08
N LEU A 23 -1.63 15.67 7.16
CA LEU A 23 -1.70 14.77 6.03
C LEU A 23 -3.11 14.75 5.42
N ASN A 24 -3.21 14.45 4.13
CA ASN A 24 -4.49 14.39 3.41
C ASN A 24 -5.42 13.31 3.99
N GLY A 25 -4.94 12.10 4.09
CA GLY A 25 -5.63 10.93 4.62
C GLY A 25 -4.79 9.68 4.30
N PRO A 26 -3.74 9.40 5.13
CA PRO A 26 -2.91 8.24 4.90
C PRO A 26 -3.77 7.00 4.63
N ASN A 27 -3.51 6.34 3.52
CA ASN A 27 -4.33 5.24 3.03
C ASN A 27 -3.70 3.90 3.36
N ASP A 28 -2.47 3.66 2.90
CA ASP A 28 -1.80 2.38 3.09
C ASP A 28 -0.34 2.57 3.54
N VAL A 29 0.21 1.54 4.17
CA VAL A 29 1.57 1.57 4.73
C VAL A 29 2.26 0.21 4.55
N TRP A 30 3.48 0.25 4.02
CA TRP A 30 4.38 -0.89 4.04
C TRP A 30 5.56 -0.63 4.99
N ILE A 31 5.91 -1.65 5.77
CA ILE A 31 7.01 -1.60 6.73
C ILE A 31 8.07 -2.61 6.29
N SER A 32 9.28 -2.13 6.02
CA SER A 32 10.41 -2.98 5.68
C SER A 32 10.93 -3.75 6.90
N LYS A 33 11.71 -4.80 6.66
CA LYS A 33 12.29 -5.63 7.75
C LYS A 33 13.20 -4.85 8.70
N ASP A 34 13.81 -3.77 8.23
CA ASP A 34 14.66 -2.87 9.04
C ASP A 34 13.89 -1.72 9.68
N GLY A 35 12.54 -1.77 9.66
CA GLY A 35 11.66 -0.86 10.38
C GLY A 35 11.44 0.49 9.71
N ARG A 36 11.66 0.61 8.41
CA ARG A 36 11.31 1.77 7.60
C ARG A 36 9.84 1.73 7.22
N TYR A 37 9.15 2.87 7.32
CA TYR A 37 7.76 2.99 6.91
C TYR A 37 7.69 3.75 5.59
N TYR A 38 6.92 3.20 4.64
CA TYR A 38 6.53 3.87 3.40
C TYR A 38 5.03 3.97 3.40
N LEU A 39 4.47 5.15 3.18
CA LEU A 39 3.02 5.37 3.26
C LEU A 39 2.52 6.26 2.14
N THR A 40 1.32 5.97 1.69
CA THR A 40 0.58 6.76 0.70
C THR A 40 -0.38 7.71 1.39
N ASP A 41 -0.48 8.95 0.87
CA ASP A 41 -1.34 9.99 1.43
C ASP A 41 -2.20 10.65 0.34
N PRO A 42 -3.19 9.93 -0.21
CA PRO A 42 -4.12 10.47 -1.19
C PRO A 42 -5.11 11.44 -0.57
N TYR A 43 -5.81 12.17 -1.43
CA TYR A 43 -6.98 12.94 -1.07
C TYR A 43 -8.23 12.41 -1.77
N PHE A 44 -8.98 11.55 -1.07
CA PHE A 44 -10.29 11.09 -1.52
C PHE A 44 -11.37 12.03 -0.96
N LYS A 45 -11.86 12.95 -1.78
CA LYS A 45 -13.00 13.78 -1.39
C LYS A 45 -14.26 12.89 -1.26
N ARG A 46 -14.95 13.03 -0.13
CA ARG A 46 -16.24 12.39 0.15
C ARG A 46 -17.26 13.47 0.45
N ASP A 47 -18.42 13.41 -0.17
CA ASP A 47 -19.47 14.45 -0.02
C ASP A 47 -20.02 14.55 1.40
N TYR A 48 -19.94 13.45 2.17
CA TYR A 48 -20.35 13.39 3.58
C TYR A 48 -19.26 13.78 4.58
N TRP A 49 -18.02 14.11 4.12
CA TRP A 49 -16.96 14.54 5.00
C TRP A 49 -17.01 16.04 5.25
N ILE A 50 -17.23 16.38 6.51
CA ILE A 50 -16.95 17.73 7.01
C ILE A 50 -15.53 17.71 7.54
N ARG A 51 -14.60 18.26 6.76
CA ARG A 51 -13.20 18.29 7.14
C ARG A 51 -12.86 19.66 7.71
N ASN A 52 -12.44 19.67 8.99
CA ASN A 52 -11.97 20.86 9.67
C ASN A 52 -10.64 20.55 10.42
N PRO A 53 -9.53 21.20 10.09
CA PRO A 53 -9.38 22.15 8.99
C PRO A 53 -9.49 21.51 7.61
N GLU A 54 -9.71 22.30 6.57
CA GLU A 54 -9.71 21.85 5.18
C GLU A 54 -8.36 21.24 4.80
N ARG A 55 -8.26 20.68 3.57
CA ARG A 55 -7.04 20.10 3.02
C ARG A 55 -5.86 21.06 3.16
N GLN A 56 -4.79 20.60 3.82
CA GLN A 56 -3.59 21.42 4.07
C GLN A 56 -2.42 21.06 3.16
N GLN A 57 -2.30 19.76 2.74
CA GLN A 57 -1.26 19.35 1.80
C GLN A 57 -1.68 19.72 0.38
N PRO A 58 -0.84 20.46 -0.37
CA PRO A 58 -1.17 20.88 -1.75
C PRO A 58 -1.13 19.74 -2.75
N VAL A 59 -0.42 18.65 -2.42
CA VAL A 59 -0.18 17.47 -3.27
C VAL A 59 -0.59 16.19 -2.57
N GLU A 60 -0.74 15.14 -3.31
CA GLU A 60 -0.84 13.77 -2.82
C GLU A 60 0.55 13.16 -2.82
N GLY A 61 0.91 12.46 -1.74
CA GLY A 61 2.30 12.09 -1.54
C GLY A 61 2.55 10.62 -1.24
N LEU A 62 3.73 10.18 -1.64
CA LEU A 62 4.40 9.00 -1.12
C LEU A 62 5.47 9.46 -0.14
N TYR A 63 5.39 8.96 1.07
CA TYR A 63 6.27 9.39 2.16
C TYR A 63 7.10 8.23 2.72
N TYR A 64 8.20 8.61 3.33
CA TYR A 64 9.13 7.74 4.05
C TYR A 64 9.32 8.25 5.47
N LEU A 65 9.29 7.32 6.44
CA LEU A 65 9.64 7.57 7.83
C LEU A 65 10.78 6.62 8.21
N ALA A 66 11.91 7.17 8.57
CA ALA A 66 13.05 6.39 9.03
C ALA A 66 12.80 5.80 10.43
N PRO A 67 13.39 4.63 10.78
CA PRO A 67 13.29 4.05 12.11
C PRO A 67 13.68 5.06 13.20
N GLY A 68 12.81 5.23 14.20
CA GLY A 68 13.02 6.16 15.32
C GLY A 68 12.85 7.65 14.99
N SER A 69 12.66 8.01 13.72
CA SER A 69 12.38 9.39 13.32
C SER A 69 10.96 9.81 13.67
N LYS A 70 10.76 11.12 13.81
CA LYS A 70 9.44 11.76 13.88
C LYS A 70 9.18 12.69 12.69
N GLN A 71 10.04 12.64 11.69
CA GLN A 71 9.94 13.50 10.51
C GLN A 71 9.76 12.66 9.26
N LEU A 72 8.67 12.94 8.52
CA LEU A 72 8.44 12.38 7.21
C LEU A 72 9.36 13.02 6.16
N ILE A 73 9.76 12.21 5.21
CA ILE A 73 10.40 12.65 3.97
C ILE A 73 9.42 12.36 2.83
N MET A 74 9.10 13.37 2.03
CA MET A 74 8.32 13.18 0.81
C MET A 74 9.22 12.60 -0.27
N LEU A 75 8.85 11.45 -0.80
CA LEU A 75 9.62 10.74 -1.83
C LEU A 75 9.09 11.03 -3.24
N ASP A 76 7.76 11.10 -3.39
CA ASP A 76 7.12 11.45 -4.66
C ASP A 76 5.86 12.29 -4.39
N SER A 77 5.76 13.44 -5.04
CA SER A 77 4.65 14.39 -4.95
C SER A 77 3.84 14.49 -6.25
N THR A 78 4.12 13.62 -7.21
CA THR A 78 3.53 13.68 -8.55
C THR A 78 2.48 12.60 -8.81
N LEU A 79 2.12 11.87 -7.74
CA LEU A 79 1.17 10.76 -7.80
C LEU A 79 -0.29 11.24 -7.88
N ASN A 80 -1.11 10.43 -8.53
CA ASN A 80 -2.56 10.65 -8.67
C ASN A 80 -3.33 9.62 -7.85
N GLN A 81 -3.84 10.03 -6.69
CA GLN A 81 -4.54 9.17 -5.73
C GLN A 81 -3.74 7.89 -5.42
N PRO A 82 -2.52 8.02 -4.85
CA PRO A 82 -1.74 6.87 -4.44
C PRO A 82 -2.53 6.07 -3.40
N ASN A 83 -2.60 4.75 -3.58
CA ASN A 83 -3.40 3.85 -2.76
C ASN A 83 -2.52 2.71 -2.23
N GLY A 84 -2.80 1.46 -2.57
CA GLY A 84 -2.07 0.31 -2.09
C GLY A 84 -0.56 0.42 -2.27
N ILE A 85 0.19 -0.10 -1.31
CA ILE A 85 1.65 -0.08 -1.31
C ILE A 85 2.20 -1.41 -0.77
N VAL A 86 3.20 -1.97 -1.45
CA VAL A 86 3.90 -3.16 -0.98
C VAL A 86 5.36 -3.16 -1.44
N GLY A 87 6.26 -3.58 -0.57
CA GLY A 87 7.66 -3.74 -0.92
C GLY A 87 8.06 -5.20 -1.03
N THR A 88 9.15 -5.45 -1.75
CA THR A 88 9.73 -6.79 -1.84
C THR A 88 10.36 -7.22 -0.51
N PRO A 89 10.37 -8.55 -0.21
CA PRO A 89 10.92 -9.07 1.06
C PRO A 89 12.40 -8.76 1.28
N ASP A 90 13.14 -8.58 0.19
CA ASP A 90 14.56 -8.20 0.22
C ASP A 90 14.79 -6.68 0.40
N GLY A 91 13.69 -5.90 0.47
CA GLY A 91 13.73 -4.45 0.66
C GLY A 91 14.30 -3.67 -0.52
N LYS A 92 14.37 -4.25 -1.73
CA LYS A 92 14.99 -3.59 -2.89
C LYS A 92 14.00 -2.84 -3.76
N HIS A 93 12.73 -3.24 -3.77
CA HIS A 93 11.72 -2.62 -4.62
C HIS A 93 10.47 -2.27 -3.82
N LEU A 94 9.82 -1.19 -4.23
CA LEU A 94 8.53 -0.72 -3.73
C LEU A 94 7.55 -0.61 -4.88
N TYR A 95 6.34 -1.12 -4.70
CA TYR A 95 5.23 -0.99 -5.63
C TYR A 95 4.17 -0.10 -5.02
N VAL A 96 3.65 0.85 -5.82
CA VAL A 96 2.63 1.81 -5.41
C VAL A 96 1.54 1.88 -6.46
N ALA A 97 0.29 1.72 -6.05
CA ALA A 97 -0.85 1.91 -6.91
C ALA A 97 -1.17 3.39 -7.07
N GLU A 98 -1.37 3.84 -8.30
CA GLU A 98 -2.02 5.11 -8.62
C GLU A 98 -3.44 4.82 -9.09
N ALA A 99 -4.42 4.98 -8.18
CA ALA A 99 -5.80 4.61 -8.45
C ALA A 99 -6.40 5.41 -9.61
N LYS A 100 -6.21 6.73 -9.64
CA LYS A 100 -6.74 7.59 -10.70
C LYS A 100 -6.02 7.43 -12.04
N ALA A 101 -4.72 7.14 -12.02
CA ALA A 101 -3.94 6.90 -13.23
C ALA A 101 -4.05 5.45 -13.72
N ASN A 102 -4.75 4.59 -12.98
CA ASN A 102 -4.98 3.17 -13.27
C ASN A 102 -3.70 2.40 -13.62
N ARG A 103 -2.67 2.54 -12.77
CA ARG A 103 -1.37 1.87 -12.97
C ARG A 103 -0.68 1.55 -11.65
N ILE A 104 0.25 0.62 -11.69
CA ILE A 104 1.20 0.35 -10.62
C ILE A 104 2.55 0.91 -11.01
N LEU A 105 3.15 1.67 -10.10
CA LEU A 105 4.52 2.14 -10.20
C LEU A 105 5.44 1.23 -9.39
N LYS A 106 6.63 0.99 -9.93
CA LYS A 106 7.74 0.32 -9.26
C LYS A 106 8.87 1.31 -9.06
N TYR A 107 9.50 1.25 -7.90
CA TYR A 107 10.69 2.03 -7.53
C TYR A 107 11.79 1.10 -7.01
N ASP A 108 13.04 1.52 -7.14
CA ASP A 108 14.17 0.91 -6.43
C ASP A 108 14.38 1.63 -5.11
N ILE A 109 14.48 0.87 -4.01
CA ILE A 109 14.76 1.39 -2.67
C ILE A 109 16.28 1.46 -2.49
N GLN A 110 16.78 2.66 -2.19
CA GLN A 110 18.17 2.90 -1.90
C GLN A 110 18.53 2.57 -0.44
N PRO A 111 19.81 2.34 -0.09
CA PRO A 111 20.23 2.06 1.28
C PRO A 111 19.80 3.12 2.31
N ASN A 112 19.66 4.37 1.90
CA ASN A 112 19.18 5.48 2.73
C ASN A 112 17.65 5.60 2.81
N GLY A 113 16.89 4.69 2.19
CA GLY A 113 15.44 4.69 2.16
C GLY A 113 14.80 5.54 1.05
N HIS A 114 15.59 6.30 0.30
CA HIS A 114 15.09 7.05 -0.85
C HIS A 114 14.78 6.14 -2.03
N LEU A 115 13.96 6.63 -2.95
CA LEU A 115 13.50 5.90 -4.12
C LEU A 115 14.15 6.44 -5.40
N THR A 116 14.45 5.52 -6.32
CA THR A 116 14.96 5.81 -7.66
C THR A 116 14.29 4.92 -8.70
N ASN A 117 14.62 5.11 -9.97
CA ASN A 117 14.18 4.25 -11.09
C ASN A 117 12.66 4.02 -11.15
N ARG A 118 11.88 5.11 -10.95
CA ARG A 118 10.42 5.05 -11.11
C ARG A 118 10.06 4.58 -12.51
N GLN A 119 9.25 3.52 -12.59
CA GLN A 119 8.75 2.97 -13.85
C GLN A 119 7.34 2.42 -13.69
N VAL A 120 6.58 2.34 -14.78
CA VAL A 120 5.30 1.64 -14.79
C VAL A 120 5.57 0.14 -14.73
N PHE A 121 4.94 -0.54 -13.78
CA PHE A 121 5.03 -1.99 -13.61
C PHE A 121 3.84 -2.71 -14.28
N ALA A 122 2.63 -2.18 -14.12
CA ALA A 122 1.42 -2.73 -14.70
C ALA A 122 0.40 -1.62 -15.01
N ASP A 123 -0.33 -1.78 -16.11
CA ASP A 123 -1.43 -0.89 -16.52
C ASP A 123 -2.74 -1.33 -15.87
N MET A 124 -2.76 -1.33 -14.55
CA MET A 124 -3.90 -1.65 -13.69
C MET A 124 -3.72 -0.94 -12.36
N GLY A 125 -4.74 -0.19 -11.93
CA GLY A 125 -4.80 0.36 -10.56
C GLY A 125 -5.11 -0.73 -9.53
N SER A 126 -4.94 -0.39 -8.25
CA SER A 126 -5.34 -1.26 -7.14
C SER A 126 -5.76 -0.43 -5.94
N ASP A 127 -6.68 -0.94 -5.14
CA ASP A 127 -6.94 -0.43 -3.79
C ASP A 127 -5.88 -1.01 -2.83
N GLY A 128 -6.06 -2.23 -2.34
CA GLY A 128 -5.03 -2.92 -1.58
C GLY A 128 -4.18 -3.85 -2.44
N MET A 129 -3.00 -4.22 -1.96
CA MET A 129 -2.12 -5.17 -2.65
C MET A 129 -1.26 -5.98 -1.66
N THR A 130 -0.82 -7.15 -2.12
CA THR A 130 0.12 -7.99 -1.37
C THR A 130 1.11 -8.69 -2.30
N ILE A 131 2.10 -9.34 -1.72
CA ILE A 131 3.18 -10.03 -2.45
C ILE A 131 3.39 -11.43 -1.87
N ASP A 132 3.69 -12.42 -2.73
CA ASP A 132 4.08 -13.76 -2.30
C ASP A 132 5.61 -13.96 -2.23
N ASP A 133 6.01 -15.13 -1.77
CA ASP A 133 7.42 -15.55 -1.60
C ASP A 133 8.17 -15.74 -2.93
N ARG A 134 7.45 -15.77 -4.06
CA ARG A 134 8.02 -15.81 -5.42
C ARG A 134 8.15 -14.43 -6.04
N GLY A 135 7.65 -13.40 -5.34
CA GLY A 135 7.64 -12.01 -5.80
C GLY A 135 6.49 -11.68 -6.75
N ASN A 136 5.43 -12.49 -6.78
CA ASN A 136 4.23 -12.15 -7.52
C ASN A 136 3.40 -11.14 -6.73
N ILE A 137 2.86 -10.14 -7.43
CA ILE A 137 2.08 -9.04 -6.86
C ILE A 137 0.59 -9.31 -7.10
N TYR A 138 -0.19 -9.25 -6.04
CA TYR A 138 -1.64 -9.45 -6.04
C TYR A 138 -2.32 -8.08 -5.94
N LEU A 139 -3.11 -7.74 -6.93
CA LEU A 139 -3.82 -6.46 -7.05
C LEU A 139 -5.32 -6.66 -6.91
N THR A 140 -5.99 -5.76 -6.20
CA THR A 140 -7.45 -5.76 -6.06
C THR A 140 -8.14 -4.79 -7.01
N GLY A 141 -9.43 -5.03 -7.25
CA GLY A 141 -10.28 -4.24 -8.14
C GLY A 141 -11.49 -5.07 -8.56
N ASP A 142 -11.59 -5.50 -9.82
CA ASP A 142 -12.50 -6.56 -10.27
C ASP A 142 -11.89 -7.92 -9.88
N GLY A 143 -12.17 -8.37 -8.66
CA GLY A 143 -11.52 -9.53 -8.06
C GLY A 143 -10.05 -9.30 -7.71
N VAL A 144 -9.22 -10.36 -7.78
CA VAL A 144 -7.78 -10.30 -7.51
C VAL A 144 -7.01 -10.71 -8.76
N THR A 145 -6.19 -9.80 -9.28
CA THR A 145 -5.30 -10.07 -10.42
C THR A 145 -3.87 -10.24 -9.94
N VAL A 146 -3.16 -11.26 -10.45
CA VAL A 146 -1.79 -11.56 -10.06
C VAL A 146 -0.85 -11.28 -11.22
N PHE A 147 0.19 -10.52 -10.94
CA PHE A 147 1.31 -10.25 -11.85
C PHE A 147 2.58 -10.89 -11.34
N ASP A 148 3.39 -11.44 -12.23
CA ASP A 148 4.72 -11.90 -11.88
C ASP A 148 5.66 -10.71 -11.63
N LYS A 149 6.88 -10.99 -11.15
CA LYS A 149 7.91 -9.97 -10.87
C LYS A 149 8.32 -9.13 -12.10
N ASN A 150 7.97 -9.58 -13.32
CA ASN A 150 8.28 -8.87 -14.57
C ASN A 150 7.10 -8.02 -15.07
N GLY A 151 5.97 -8.02 -14.34
CA GLY A 151 4.76 -7.28 -14.72
C GLY A 151 3.87 -8.04 -15.71
N GLN A 152 4.08 -9.36 -15.88
CA GLN A 152 3.20 -10.18 -16.69
C GLN A 152 2.01 -10.68 -15.85
N LYS A 153 0.79 -10.50 -16.32
CA LYS A 153 -0.41 -11.06 -15.69
C LYS A 153 -0.37 -12.60 -15.81
N ILE A 154 -0.43 -13.28 -14.66
CA ILE A 154 -0.33 -14.75 -14.59
C ILE A 154 -1.60 -15.42 -14.03
N ALA A 155 -2.44 -14.70 -13.30
CA ALA A 155 -3.70 -15.23 -12.79
C ALA A 155 -4.73 -14.13 -12.55
N HIS A 156 -6.00 -14.54 -12.43
CA HIS A 156 -7.10 -13.70 -12.02
C HIS A 156 -8.13 -14.54 -11.25
N PHE A 157 -8.47 -14.13 -10.05
CA PHE A 157 -9.49 -14.74 -9.20
C PHE A 157 -10.72 -13.85 -9.19
N ARG A 158 -11.81 -14.33 -9.80
CA ARG A 158 -13.10 -13.64 -9.73
C ARG A 158 -13.68 -13.75 -8.32
N ILE A 159 -14.10 -12.63 -7.78
CA ILE A 159 -14.84 -12.54 -6.53
C ILE A 159 -16.27 -12.13 -6.89
N PRO A 160 -17.31 -12.80 -6.36
CA PRO A 160 -18.71 -12.50 -6.72
C PRO A 160 -19.24 -11.26 -5.98
N GLU A 161 -18.51 -10.16 -6.05
CA GLU A 161 -18.80 -8.86 -5.45
C GLU A 161 -18.41 -7.76 -6.43
N GLU A 162 -19.09 -6.61 -6.34
CA GLU A 162 -18.83 -5.46 -7.23
C GLU A 162 -17.46 -4.84 -7.03
N TRP A 163 -16.89 -4.94 -5.81
CA TRP A 163 -15.64 -4.31 -5.43
C TRP A 163 -14.82 -5.21 -4.52
N THR A 164 -13.56 -5.45 -4.91
CA THR A 164 -12.56 -6.10 -4.05
C THR A 164 -11.61 -5.02 -3.53
N ALA A 165 -11.65 -4.78 -2.21
CA ALA A 165 -10.97 -3.65 -1.60
C ALA A 165 -9.53 -3.99 -1.18
N ASN A 166 -9.32 -5.10 -0.47
CA ASN A 166 -8.00 -5.41 0.03
C ASN A 166 -7.70 -6.91 0.02
N VAL A 167 -6.41 -7.24 0.06
CA VAL A 167 -5.93 -8.62 0.00
C VAL A 167 -4.66 -8.77 0.83
N CYS A 168 -4.58 -9.85 1.62
CA CYS A 168 -3.35 -10.16 2.36
C CYS A 168 -3.19 -11.67 2.56
N PHE A 169 -1.95 -12.11 2.69
CA PHE A 169 -1.65 -13.47 3.10
C PHE A 169 -1.71 -13.62 4.62
N GLY A 170 -2.28 -14.74 5.09
CA GLY A 170 -2.39 -15.07 6.50
C GLY A 170 -2.47 -16.56 6.76
N GLY A 171 -2.92 -16.93 7.97
CA GLY A 171 -2.90 -18.29 8.45
C GLY A 171 -1.53 -18.71 8.99
N LYS A 172 -1.48 -19.88 9.65
CA LYS A 172 -0.26 -20.40 10.30
C LYS A 172 0.88 -20.56 9.30
N GLU A 173 0.59 -21.11 8.13
CA GLU A 173 1.55 -21.38 7.05
C GLU A 173 1.65 -20.20 6.05
N ARG A 174 0.88 -19.10 6.28
CA ARG A 174 0.81 -17.94 5.37
C ARG A 174 0.45 -18.24 3.93
N ASN A 175 -0.30 -19.30 3.71
CA ASN A 175 -0.78 -19.73 2.41
C ASN A 175 -2.29 -19.50 2.24
N ILE A 176 -2.91 -18.77 3.14
CA ILE A 176 -4.31 -18.39 3.01
C ILE A 176 -4.36 -16.93 2.56
N LEU A 177 -4.88 -16.69 1.37
CA LEU A 177 -5.14 -15.37 0.86
C LEU A 177 -6.50 -14.90 1.40
N PHE A 178 -6.50 -13.88 2.25
CA PHE A 178 -7.69 -13.19 2.75
C PHE A 178 -8.02 -12.05 1.82
N ILE A 179 -9.29 -11.94 1.44
CA ILE A 179 -9.77 -10.97 0.45
C ILE A 179 -10.99 -10.28 1.03
N THR A 180 -10.94 -8.97 1.22
CA THR A 180 -12.12 -8.17 1.59
C THR A 180 -12.79 -7.63 0.32
N ALA A 181 -14.09 -7.85 0.21
CA ALA A 181 -14.84 -7.44 -0.98
C ALA A 181 -16.23 -6.97 -0.57
N SER A 182 -16.56 -5.72 -0.90
CA SER A 182 -17.83 -5.06 -0.54
C SER A 182 -18.22 -5.31 0.94
N LYS A 183 -19.15 -6.22 1.19
CA LYS A 183 -19.66 -6.60 2.53
C LYS A 183 -19.22 -7.99 2.99
N SER A 184 -18.29 -8.63 2.28
CA SER A 184 -17.89 -10.03 2.47
C SER A 184 -16.38 -10.16 2.66
N VAL A 185 -15.96 -11.26 3.29
CA VAL A 185 -14.58 -11.69 3.36
C VAL A 185 -14.48 -13.07 2.72
N TYR A 186 -13.54 -13.24 1.83
CA TYR A 186 -13.24 -14.51 1.16
C TYR A 186 -11.87 -15.00 1.56
N THR A 187 -11.67 -16.30 1.52
CA THR A 187 -10.38 -16.94 1.71
C THR A 187 -10.10 -17.92 0.59
N LEU A 188 -8.84 -17.97 0.17
CA LEU A 188 -8.37 -18.89 -0.85
C LEU A 188 -7.07 -19.55 -0.37
N THR A 189 -7.03 -20.89 -0.35
CA THR A 189 -5.79 -21.60 -0.05
C THR A 189 -4.88 -21.57 -1.26
N MET A 190 -3.67 -21.10 -1.08
CA MET A 190 -2.68 -20.90 -2.13
C MET A 190 -1.58 -21.96 -2.07
N LEU A 191 -0.93 -22.18 -3.22
CA LEU A 191 0.28 -23.03 -3.34
C LEU A 191 1.58 -22.26 -3.13
N VAL A 192 1.46 -20.96 -2.78
CA VAL A 192 2.55 -20.03 -2.47
C VAL A 192 2.31 -19.45 -1.08
N HIS A 193 3.29 -18.79 -0.52
CA HIS A 193 3.21 -18.23 0.82
C HIS A 193 3.39 -16.71 0.78
N GLY A 194 2.72 -16.01 1.67
CA GLY A 194 2.99 -14.60 1.89
C GLY A 194 4.34 -14.40 2.57
N VAL A 195 4.95 -13.26 2.32
CA VAL A 195 6.24 -12.88 2.90
C VAL A 195 6.10 -12.40 4.36
N LYS A 196 7.23 -12.48 5.10
CA LYS A 196 7.34 -11.99 6.49
C LYS A 196 7.72 -10.53 6.52
#